data_edf24aac1c5017c3bf8a173347e759b4
#
_entry.id   edf24aac1c5017c3bf8a173347e759b4
#
_cell.length_a   1.000
_cell.length_b   1.000
_cell.length_c   1.000
_cell.angle_alpha   90.00
_cell.angle_beta   90.00
_cell.angle_gamma   90.00
#
_symmetry.space_group_name_H-M   'P 1'
#
loop_
_entity.id
_entity.type
_entity.pdbx_description
1 polymer ?
#
loop_
_entity_poly.entity_id
_entity_poly.type
_entity_poly.pdbx_seq_one_letter_code
_entity_poly.pdbx_strand_id
1 'polypeptide(L)'
;MLALASLLILSSCGQTAGVKTAGAQQATGEIIASSETAVAQTESGKVGGFLQDGIYIYKGIPYAKAERFMPPQPADKWEGVRSSRMFGPTCPQAVRMGWGADEHAFAFHWDDGYPGEDCLRVNIWTPGLNDGKKRPVMVWLHGGGYAAGSGQELPSYDGFNLAKKGDAV
;
A
#
# COMPACT_ATOMS: atom_id res chain seq x y z
N MET A 1 27.83 66.22 15.80
CA MET A 1 27.55 65.99 14.39
C MET A 1 27.42 64.49 14.17
N LEU A 2 26.18 63.99 14.12
CA LEU A 2 25.89 62.56 13.83
C LEU A 2 25.78 62.39 12.33
N ALA A 3 26.54 61.45 11.77
CA ALA A 3 26.36 60.99 10.38
C ALA A 3 25.53 59.73 10.37
N LEU A 4 24.33 59.79 9.79
CA LEU A 4 23.49 58.62 9.47
C LEU A 4 24.07 57.93 8.24
N ALA A 5 24.45 56.65 8.40
CA ALA A 5 24.76 55.75 7.28
C ALA A 5 23.50 54.98 6.90
N SER A 6 22.95 55.27 5.73
CA SER A 6 21.82 54.54 5.14
C SER A 6 22.28 53.20 4.57
N LEU A 7 21.75 52.11 5.12
CA LEU A 7 22.01 50.77 4.64
C LEU A 7 20.96 50.42 3.52
N LEU A 8 21.41 50.34 2.28
CA LEU A 8 20.64 49.85 1.16
C LEU A 8 20.60 48.33 1.19
N ILE A 9 19.41 47.76 1.50
CA ILE A 9 19.17 46.32 1.37
C ILE A 9 18.79 46.04 -0.07
N LEU A 10 19.70 45.41 -0.82
CA LEU A 10 19.42 44.85 -2.15
C LEU A 10 18.68 43.50 -1.93
N SER A 11 17.37 43.54 -2.19
CA SER A 11 16.54 42.34 -2.26
C SER A 11 16.83 41.61 -3.56
N SER A 12 17.66 40.57 -3.55
CA SER A 12 17.83 39.66 -4.68
C SER A 12 16.70 38.65 -4.69
N CYS A 13 15.78 38.80 -5.61
CA CYS A 13 14.72 37.84 -5.88
C CYS A 13 15.35 36.62 -6.59
N GLY A 14 15.81 35.64 -5.81
CA GLY A 14 16.24 34.36 -6.33
C GLY A 14 15.02 33.50 -6.67
N GLN A 15 14.71 33.35 -7.94
CA GLN A 15 13.76 32.34 -8.42
C GLN A 15 14.38 30.96 -8.19
N THR A 16 13.99 30.29 -7.11
CA THR A 16 14.24 28.85 -6.95
C THR A 16 13.32 28.11 -7.92
N ALA A 17 13.91 27.56 -8.98
CA ALA A 17 13.21 26.58 -9.82
C ALA A 17 12.82 25.41 -8.94
N GLY A 18 11.53 25.30 -8.63
CA GLY A 18 11.00 24.17 -7.86
C GLY A 18 11.21 22.89 -8.64
N VAL A 19 12.04 22.01 -8.13
CA VAL A 19 12.11 20.63 -8.59
C VAL A 19 10.75 19.99 -8.28
N LYS A 20 9.93 19.80 -9.30
CA LYS A 20 8.72 18.99 -9.20
C LYS A 20 9.16 17.54 -9.02
N THR A 21 9.29 17.10 -7.78
CA THR A 21 9.32 15.69 -7.49
C THR A 21 8.00 15.11 -7.97
N ALA A 22 8.07 14.15 -8.91
CA ALA A 22 6.94 13.34 -9.28
C ALA A 22 6.61 12.41 -8.10
N GLY A 23 6.00 12.98 -7.07
CA GLY A 23 5.43 12.23 -5.97
C GLY A 23 4.35 11.30 -6.55
N ALA A 24 4.36 10.04 -6.19
CA ALA A 24 3.26 9.14 -6.45
C ALA A 24 1.98 9.84 -5.96
N GLN A 25 1.13 10.21 -6.89
CA GLN A 25 -0.09 10.96 -6.61
C GLN A 25 -1.02 10.00 -5.88
N GLN A 26 -1.06 10.09 -4.55
CA GLN A 26 -2.05 9.40 -3.76
C GLN A 26 -3.43 9.80 -4.29
N ALA A 27 -4.28 8.81 -4.52
CA ALA A 27 -5.65 9.05 -4.94
C ALA A 27 -6.33 9.97 -3.90
N THR A 28 -6.72 11.17 -4.32
CA THR A 28 -7.37 12.20 -3.46
C THR A 28 -8.89 12.06 -3.44
N GLY A 29 -9.42 10.97 -3.99
CA GLY A 29 -10.84 10.73 -4.10
C GLY A 29 -11.53 10.34 -2.80
N GLU A 30 -12.85 10.45 -2.79
CA GLU A 30 -13.68 10.06 -1.66
C GLU A 30 -13.51 8.59 -1.31
N ILE A 31 -13.24 8.30 -0.03
CA ILE A 31 -13.17 6.94 0.51
C ILE A 31 -14.51 6.60 1.16
N ILE A 32 -15.14 5.53 0.70
CA ILE A 32 -16.38 5.01 1.24
C ILE A 32 -16.08 3.68 1.94
N ALA A 33 -16.26 3.66 3.26
CA ALA A 33 -16.00 2.49 4.09
C ALA A 33 -17.13 2.31 5.11
N SER A 34 -18.04 1.38 4.86
CA SER A 34 -19.12 1.01 5.78
C SER A 34 -19.10 -0.50 6.03
N SER A 35 -20.03 -0.99 6.85
CA SER A 35 -20.22 -2.44 7.06
C SER A 35 -20.75 -3.17 5.82
N GLU A 36 -21.32 -2.45 4.86
CA GLU A 36 -21.98 -2.99 3.67
C GLU A 36 -21.21 -2.70 2.39
N THR A 37 -20.38 -1.66 2.39
CA THR A 37 -19.56 -1.28 1.24
C THR A 37 -18.39 -2.24 1.07
N ALA A 38 -18.14 -2.66 -0.16
CA ALA A 38 -17.00 -3.51 -0.51
C ALA A 38 -16.96 -4.83 0.29
N VAL A 39 -18.10 -5.49 0.46
CA VAL A 39 -18.15 -6.83 1.07
C VAL A 39 -18.06 -7.89 -0.02
N ALA A 40 -17.00 -8.71 0.05
CA ALA A 40 -16.77 -9.81 -0.88
C ALA A 40 -16.80 -11.16 -0.16
N GLN A 41 -17.31 -12.19 -0.83
CA GLN A 41 -17.26 -13.56 -0.35
C GLN A 41 -15.98 -14.22 -0.83
N THR A 42 -15.25 -14.85 0.08
CA THR A 42 -14.10 -15.71 -0.20
C THR A 42 -14.43 -17.16 0.21
N GLU A 43 -13.55 -18.10 -0.12
CA GLU A 43 -13.69 -19.50 0.33
C GLU A 43 -13.63 -19.65 1.87
N SER A 44 -12.92 -18.73 2.55
CA SER A 44 -12.74 -18.78 4.00
C SER A 44 -13.78 -17.95 4.78
N GLY A 45 -14.48 -17.03 4.12
CA GLY A 45 -15.47 -16.17 4.76
C GLY A 45 -15.64 -14.84 4.03
N LYS A 46 -16.45 -13.93 4.58
CA LYS A 46 -16.64 -12.60 3.99
C LYS A 46 -15.54 -11.64 4.44
N VAL A 47 -15.12 -10.78 3.52
CA VAL A 47 -14.17 -9.69 3.79
C VAL A 47 -14.80 -8.34 3.47
N GLY A 48 -14.52 -7.33 4.30
CA GLY A 48 -14.99 -5.96 4.12
C GLY A 48 -13.81 -5.03 3.86
N GLY A 49 -13.73 -4.52 2.63
CA GLY A 49 -12.75 -3.54 2.21
C GLY A 49 -13.27 -2.11 2.26
N PHE A 50 -12.88 -1.32 1.30
CA PHE A 50 -13.38 0.04 1.07
C PHE A 50 -13.40 0.34 -0.44
N LEU A 51 -14.18 1.36 -0.81
CA LEU A 51 -14.26 1.88 -2.17
C LEU A 51 -13.56 3.22 -2.21
N GLN A 52 -12.71 3.43 -3.19
CA GLN A 52 -12.04 4.69 -3.46
C GLN A 52 -12.03 4.95 -4.97
N ASP A 53 -12.61 6.06 -5.41
CA ASP A 53 -12.69 6.44 -6.83
C ASP A 53 -13.14 5.30 -7.77
N GLY A 54 -14.12 4.49 -7.34
CA GLY A 54 -14.63 3.37 -8.11
C GLY A 54 -13.80 2.09 -8.06
N ILE A 55 -12.71 2.06 -7.29
CA ILE A 55 -11.87 0.87 -7.07
C ILE A 55 -12.18 0.28 -5.70
N TYR A 56 -12.55 -0.99 -5.67
CA TYR A 56 -12.70 -1.77 -4.45
C TYR A 56 -11.32 -2.23 -4.00
N ILE A 57 -10.99 -1.96 -2.74
CA ILE A 57 -9.67 -2.20 -2.17
C ILE A 57 -9.80 -3.08 -0.94
N TYR A 58 -9.02 -4.16 -0.94
CA TYR A 58 -8.95 -5.10 0.18
C TYR A 58 -7.48 -5.28 0.55
N LYS A 59 -7.15 -5.12 1.81
CA LYS A 59 -5.81 -5.26 2.35
C LYS A 59 -5.76 -6.35 3.41
N GLY A 60 -4.69 -7.13 3.42
CA GLY A 60 -4.44 -8.11 4.47
C GLY A 60 -5.39 -9.30 4.51
N ILE A 61 -5.94 -9.76 3.38
CA ILE A 61 -6.76 -10.96 3.32
C ILE A 61 -5.88 -12.19 3.56
N PRO A 62 -6.18 -13.07 4.54
CA PRO A 62 -5.44 -14.31 4.71
C PRO A 62 -5.77 -15.27 3.54
N TYR A 63 -4.74 -15.75 2.86
CA TYR A 63 -4.90 -16.76 1.81
C TYR A 63 -4.41 -18.14 2.25
N ALA A 64 -3.57 -18.20 3.28
CA ALA A 64 -3.05 -19.43 3.87
C ALA A 64 -2.62 -19.16 5.32
N LYS A 65 -2.29 -20.22 6.04
CA LYS A 65 -1.59 -20.20 7.31
C LYS A 65 -0.45 -21.20 7.29
N ALA A 66 0.64 -20.93 8.00
CA ALA A 66 1.74 -21.86 8.18
C ALA A 66 2.43 -21.60 9.52
N GLU A 67 2.93 -22.66 10.13
CA GLU A 67 3.98 -22.56 11.12
C GLU A 67 5.33 -22.40 10.42
N ARG A 68 6.34 -21.85 11.11
CA ARG A 68 7.68 -21.67 10.53
C ARG A 68 8.23 -22.98 9.98
N PHE A 69 8.75 -22.90 8.75
CA PHE A 69 9.34 -24.02 8.02
C PHE A 69 8.38 -25.17 7.69
N MET A 70 7.09 -24.98 7.91
CA MET A 70 6.07 -25.97 7.56
C MET A 70 5.36 -25.60 6.26
N PRO A 71 4.86 -26.56 5.50
CA PRO A 71 4.04 -26.30 4.32
C PRO A 71 2.79 -25.48 4.66
N PRO A 72 2.36 -24.57 3.78
CA PRO A 72 1.16 -23.79 4.01
C PRO A 72 -0.09 -24.66 4.02
N GLN A 73 -1.04 -24.30 4.86
CA GLN A 73 -2.37 -24.88 4.96
C GLN A 73 -3.42 -23.87 4.54
N PRO A 74 -4.62 -24.26 4.12
CA PRO A 74 -5.71 -23.34 3.86
C PRO A 74 -5.96 -22.41 5.04
N ALA A 75 -6.32 -21.17 4.76
CA ALA A 75 -6.69 -20.21 5.81
C ALA A 75 -7.90 -20.72 6.60
N ASP A 76 -7.91 -20.41 7.90
CA ASP A 76 -9.06 -20.76 8.74
C ASP A 76 -10.32 -20.06 8.24
N LYS A 77 -11.45 -20.76 8.35
CA LYS A 77 -12.75 -20.16 8.07
C LYS A 77 -13.18 -19.24 9.21
N TRP A 78 -13.90 -18.18 8.87
CA TRP A 78 -14.47 -17.26 9.86
C TRP A 78 -15.93 -16.95 9.55
N GLU A 79 -16.66 -16.60 10.58
CA GLU A 79 -18.03 -16.11 10.49
C GLU A 79 -18.06 -14.58 10.44
N GLY A 80 -19.16 -14.03 9.90
CA GLY A 80 -19.34 -12.59 9.77
C GLY A 80 -18.45 -11.97 8.69
N VAL A 81 -18.22 -10.67 8.79
CA VAL A 81 -17.39 -9.89 7.86
C VAL A 81 -16.09 -9.50 8.53
N ARG A 82 -14.97 -10.05 8.05
CA ARG A 82 -13.63 -9.70 8.51
C ARG A 82 -13.18 -8.40 7.86
N SER A 83 -12.67 -7.47 8.65
CA SER A 83 -12.10 -6.24 8.11
C SER A 83 -10.82 -6.51 7.29
N SER A 84 -10.80 -5.98 6.08
CA SER A 84 -9.66 -6.02 5.14
C SER A 84 -9.35 -4.61 4.64
N ARG A 85 -9.25 -3.65 5.58
CA ARG A 85 -9.00 -2.23 5.31
C ARG A 85 -7.57 -1.81 5.61
N MET A 86 -6.81 -2.66 6.28
CA MET A 86 -5.41 -2.41 6.66
C MET A 86 -4.53 -3.56 6.18
N PHE A 87 -3.28 -3.25 5.88
CA PHE A 87 -2.28 -4.28 5.60
C PHE A 87 -2.13 -5.22 6.80
N GLY A 88 -1.85 -6.48 6.50
CA GLY A 88 -1.51 -7.47 7.51
C GLY A 88 -0.05 -7.34 7.98
N PRO A 89 0.37 -8.20 8.92
CA PRO A 89 1.77 -8.25 9.32
C PRO A 89 2.67 -8.63 8.15
N THR A 90 3.89 -8.10 8.16
CA THR A 90 4.98 -8.58 7.31
C THR A 90 5.60 -9.83 7.91
N CYS A 91 6.13 -10.72 7.07
CA CYS A 91 6.81 -11.91 7.58
C CYS A 91 8.03 -11.51 8.43
N PRO A 92 8.33 -12.21 9.53
CA PRO A 92 9.51 -11.95 10.33
C PRO A 92 10.77 -12.03 9.49
N GLN A 93 11.59 -11.00 9.53
CA GLN A 93 12.83 -10.88 8.77
C GLN A 93 13.93 -10.26 9.62
N ALA A 94 15.17 -10.67 9.39
CA ALA A 94 16.31 -10.26 10.22
C ALA A 94 16.75 -8.80 9.97
N VAL A 95 16.44 -8.26 8.80
CA VAL A 95 16.92 -6.94 8.36
C VAL A 95 15.73 -6.12 7.90
N ARG A 96 15.64 -4.90 8.42
CA ARG A 96 14.78 -3.86 7.85
C ARG A 96 15.52 -3.25 6.67
N MET A 97 14.88 -3.17 5.53
CA MET A 97 15.66 -3.02 4.32
C MET A 97 15.83 -1.60 3.83
N GLY A 98 14.91 -0.71 3.93
CA GLY A 98 15.12 0.64 3.40
C GLY A 98 16.28 0.78 2.38
N TRP A 99 16.66 -0.30 1.71
CA TRP A 99 17.90 -0.47 0.95
C TRP A 99 19.17 -0.12 1.72
N GLY A 100 19.17 -0.33 3.04
CA GLY A 100 20.34 -0.22 3.88
C GLY A 100 20.74 1.20 4.29
N ALA A 101 19.93 2.22 3.96
CA ALA A 101 20.18 3.59 4.40
C ALA A 101 18.85 4.34 4.66
N ASP A 102 18.82 5.11 5.75
CA ASP A 102 17.64 5.89 6.16
C ASP A 102 17.21 6.91 5.09
N GLU A 103 18.16 7.47 4.35
CA GLU A 103 17.89 8.41 3.25
C GLU A 103 17.11 7.75 2.12
N HIS A 104 17.40 6.50 1.83
CA HIS A 104 16.63 5.74 0.82
C HIS A 104 15.22 5.43 1.34
N ALA A 105 15.09 5.02 2.59
CA ALA A 105 13.79 4.76 3.20
C ALA A 105 12.91 6.02 3.18
N PHE A 106 13.48 7.16 3.52
CA PHE A 106 12.79 8.45 3.45
C PHE A 106 12.41 8.83 2.01
N ALA A 107 13.34 8.78 1.06
CA ALA A 107 13.12 9.21 -0.32
C ALA A 107 12.07 8.35 -1.07
N PHE A 108 11.99 7.07 -0.75
CA PHE A 108 11.05 6.13 -1.37
C PHE A 108 9.79 5.88 -0.53
N HIS A 109 9.61 6.56 0.61
CA HIS A 109 8.49 6.35 1.54
C HIS A 109 8.36 4.88 1.94
N TRP A 110 9.50 4.29 2.31
CA TRP A 110 9.59 2.88 2.67
C TRP A 110 8.82 2.58 3.97
N ASP A 111 7.98 1.55 3.93
CA ASP A 111 7.21 1.09 5.09
C ASP A 111 7.49 -0.38 5.37
N ASP A 112 8.31 -0.68 6.35
CA ASP A 112 8.58 -2.06 6.79
C ASP A 112 7.34 -2.75 7.38
N GLY A 113 6.30 -2.02 7.72
CA GLY A 113 5.14 -2.54 8.43
C GLY A 113 5.47 -3.03 9.84
N TYR A 114 4.71 -4.00 10.32
CA TYR A 114 4.96 -4.66 11.59
C TYR A 114 5.11 -6.17 11.39
N PRO A 115 6.12 -6.82 12.01
CA PRO A 115 6.36 -8.24 11.81
C PRO A 115 5.37 -9.11 12.58
N GLY A 116 5.02 -10.26 12.03
CA GLY A 116 4.17 -11.24 12.68
C GLY A 116 4.12 -12.55 11.93
N GLU A 117 3.80 -13.64 12.62
CA GLU A 117 3.74 -14.98 12.02
C GLU A 117 2.55 -15.16 11.07
N ASP A 118 1.43 -14.43 11.30
CA ASP A 118 0.25 -14.48 10.45
C ASP A 118 0.41 -13.56 9.22
N CYS A 119 1.46 -13.77 8.42
CA CYS A 119 1.88 -12.91 7.32
C CYS A 119 1.49 -13.40 5.93
N LEU A 120 0.85 -14.56 5.79
CA LEU A 120 0.41 -15.08 4.50
C LEU A 120 -0.88 -14.36 4.05
N ARG A 121 -0.70 -13.12 3.59
CA ARG A 121 -1.75 -12.18 3.27
C ARG A 121 -1.62 -11.67 1.85
N VAL A 122 -2.77 -11.38 1.23
CA VAL A 122 -2.85 -10.76 -0.10
C VAL A 122 -3.61 -9.44 -0.01
N ASN A 123 -3.22 -8.50 -0.86
CA ASN A 123 -3.92 -7.24 -1.08
C ASN A 123 -4.53 -7.26 -2.47
N ILE A 124 -5.74 -6.71 -2.64
CA ILE A 124 -6.49 -6.78 -3.89
C ILE A 124 -7.06 -5.40 -4.21
N TRP A 125 -6.92 -4.99 -5.47
CA TRP A 125 -7.58 -3.82 -6.06
C TRP A 125 -8.40 -4.29 -7.26
N THR A 126 -9.66 -3.90 -7.34
CA THR A 126 -10.52 -4.28 -8.47
C THR A 126 -11.52 -3.18 -8.82
N PRO A 127 -11.74 -2.88 -10.11
CA PRO A 127 -12.73 -1.89 -10.52
C PRO A 127 -14.17 -2.42 -10.46
N GLY A 128 -14.39 -3.69 -10.16
CA GLY A 128 -15.73 -4.26 -10.07
C GLY A 128 -15.83 -5.42 -9.11
N LEU A 129 -16.99 -5.52 -8.47
CA LEU A 129 -17.33 -6.58 -7.54
C LEU A 129 -18.66 -7.21 -8.00
N ASN A 130 -18.66 -8.52 -8.25
CA ASN A 130 -19.86 -9.28 -8.65
C ASN A 130 -20.58 -8.75 -9.91
N ASP A 131 -19.88 -8.10 -10.82
CA ASP A 131 -20.42 -7.52 -12.05
C ASP A 131 -20.42 -8.49 -13.25
N GLY A 132 -20.01 -9.73 -13.04
CA GLY A 132 -19.95 -10.78 -14.06
C GLY A 132 -18.84 -10.62 -15.11
N LYS A 133 -18.02 -9.59 -15.03
CA LYS A 133 -16.92 -9.38 -15.97
C LYS A 133 -15.76 -10.31 -15.66
N LYS A 134 -15.11 -10.81 -16.70
CA LYS A 134 -13.88 -11.59 -16.62
C LYS A 134 -12.69 -10.65 -16.86
N ARG A 135 -12.13 -10.10 -15.79
CA ARG A 135 -10.96 -9.22 -15.85
C ARG A 135 -9.66 -9.99 -15.86
N PRO A 136 -8.62 -9.47 -16.52
CA PRO A 136 -7.28 -10.00 -16.31
C PRO A 136 -6.85 -9.82 -14.86
N VAL A 137 -6.11 -10.80 -14.34
CA VAL A 137 -5.55 -10.76 -12.98
C VAL A 137 -4.05 -10.59 -13.09
N MET A 138 -3.51 -9.56 -12.45
CA MET A 138 -2.08 -9.33 -12.33
C MET A 138 -1.64 -9.63 -10.90
N VAL A 139 -0.78 -10.63 -10.75
CA VAL A 139 -0.22 -10.98 -9.45
C VAL A 139 1.17 -10.36 -9.31
N TRP A 140 1.33 -9.47 -8.32
CA TRP A 140 2.61 -8.88 -7.97
C TRP A 140 3.28 -9.71 -6.88
N LEU A 141 4.50 -10.16 -7.14
CA LEU A 141 5.37 -10.82 -6.18
C LEU A 141 6.52 -9.85 -5.87
N HIS A 142 6.62 -9.41 -4.61
CA HIS A 142 7.66 -8.46 -4.19
C HIS A 142 9.06 -9.07 -4.25
N GLY A 143 10.08 -8.22 -4.32
CA GLY A 143 11.48 -8.60 -4.29
C GLY A 143 11.97 -8.96 -2.87
N GLY A 144 13.31 -9.03 -2.69
CA GLY A 144 13.93 -9.23 -1.38
C GLY A 144 14.74 -10.52 -1.24
N GLY A 145 14.94 -11.29 -2.34
CA GLY A 145 15.85 -12.45 -2.38
C GLY A 145 15.46 -13.58 -1.41
N TYR A 146 14.18 -13.77 -1.12
CA TYR A 146 13.64 -14.71 -0.13
C TYR A 146 14.10 -14.45 1.31
N ALA A 147 14.74 -13.32 1.58
CA ALA A 147 15.28 -12.97 2.89
C ALA A 147 14.56 -11.78 3.54
N ALA A 148 13.98 -10.91 2.73
CA ALA A 148 13.36 -9.67 3.20
C ALA A 148 12.28 -9.20 2.23
N GLY A 149 11.62 -8.09 2.59
CA GLY A 149 10.62 -7.44 1.77
C GLY A 149 9.19 -7.76 2.16
N SER A 150 8.27 -7.01 1.58
CA SER A 150 6.83 -7.21 1.78
C SER A 150 6.04 -6.66 0.59
N GLY A 151 4.76 -7.03 0.48
CA GLY A 151 3.87 -6.49 -0.54
C GLY A 151 3.37 -5.07 -0.26
N GLN A 152 3.87 -4.39 0.77
CA GLN A 152 3.43 -3.05 1.19
C GLN A 152 4.58 -2.05 1.37
N GLU A 153 5.81 -2.49 1.24
CA GLU A 153 7.00 -1.70 1.60
C GLU A 153 7.22 -0.45 0.75
N LEU A 154 6.66 -0.40 -0.45
CA LEU A 154 6.79 0.74 -1.35
C LEU A 154 5.42 1.22 -1.85
N PRO A 155 5.18 2.54 -1.94
CA PRO A 155 3.97 3.10 -2.55
C PRO A 155 3.77 2.65 -4.00
N SER A 156 4.83 2.30 -4.72
CA SER A 156 4.76 1.78 -6.09
C SER A 156 4.11 0.39 -6.21
N TYR A 157 3.93 -0.32 -5.09
CA TYR A 157 3.21 -1.60 -5.05
C TYR A 157 1.69 -1.44 -4.92
N ASP A 158 1.21 -0.19 -4.78
CA ASP A 158 -0.23 0.08 -4.76
C ASP A 158 -0.86 -0.18 -6.13
N GLY A 159 -1.81 -1.13 -6.18
CA GLY A 159 -2.46 -1.58 -7.40
C GLY A 159 -3.55 -0.64 -7.93
N PHE A 160 -3.88 0.45 -7.22
CA PHE A 160 -4.98 1.35 -7.56
C PHE A 160 -4.95 1.84 -9.00
N ASN A 161 -3.81 2.36 -9.45
CA ASN A 161 -3.66 2.91 -10.80
C ASN A 161 -3.74 1.82 -11.87
N LEU A 162 -3.22 0.63 -11.61
CA LEU A 162 -3.30 -0.51 -12.53
C LEU A 162 -4.74 -0.98 -12.67
N ALA A 163 -5.45 -1.17 -11.57
CA ALA A 163 -6.85 -1.55 -11.57
C ALA A 163 -7.72 -0.51 -12.30
N LYS A 164 -7.50 0.79 -12.01
CA LYS A 164 -8.29 1.89 -12.58
C LYS A 164 -8.08 2.08 -14.08
N LYS A 165 -6.84 2.00 -14.54
CA LYS A 165 -6.49 2.26 -15.96
C LYS A 165 -6.59 1.02 -16.83
N GLY A 166 -6.33 -0.16 -16.26
CA GLY A 166 -6.24 -1.42 -16.99
C GLY A 166 -7.53 -2.24 -16.97
N ASP A 167 -8.58 -1.84 -16.24
CA ASP A 167 -9.77 -2.68 -15.93
C ASP A 167 -9.34 -4.09 -15.50
N ALA A 168 -8.35 -4.16 -14.60
CA ALA A 168 -7.69 -5.38 -14.14
C ALA A 168 -7.84 -5.55 -12.62
N VAL A 169 -7.59 -6.76 -12.16
CA VAL A 169 -7.51 -7.10 -10.73
C VAL A 169 -6.07 -7.36 -10.34
#